data_f6a72bb9d6ab921a1cf526698e1e52f9
#
_entry.id   f6a72bb9d6ab921a1cf526698e1e52f9
#
_cell.length_a   1.000
_cell.length_b   1.000
_cell.length_c   1.000
_cell.angle_alpha   90.00
_cell.angle_beta   90.00
_cell.angle_gamma   90.00
#
_symmetry.space_group_name_H-M   'P 1'
#
loop_
_entity.id
_entity.type
_entity.pdbx_description
1 polymer ?
#
loop_
_entity_poly.entity_id
_entity_poly.type
_entity_poly.pdbx_seq_one_letter_code
_entity_poly.pdbx_strand_id
1 'polypeptide(L)'
;MPALSNRLRVSLIVVLILIGLLLSMYWAGRLAEQRAWAERAQEAQGQLELYAQAIHTQVERFRSVPALLALDSDIQALLAEPGNRALRRQLNQRLEQQNHAAGSSVLYLLDRDGETIAASNWRDWSSFVGNNYAFRPYFRDAVSNDSGRYFAVGVTTGIPGYFLSSSVKNADGEVLGVLVVKLELEEMQRDWVGQPGILLIADSLDIVILTNRPAWRFRYLRPLSDEVRSRLVDARRYAEQTLQPLPSSRVQQLAEGSERRLVDGPDGRREYLWQRLALPEDDWTLHLLHDPQMVVASVRSYRLAAAGVWMTLAFLLLYLA
;
A
#
# COMPACT_ATOMS: atom_id res chain seq x y z
N MET A 1 16.88 -71.86 10.52
CA MET A 1 17.12 -70.49 10.08
C MET A 1 18.43 -70.02 10.72
N PRO A 2 19.46 -69.64 9.98
CA PRO A 2 20.73 -69.20 10.59
C PRO A 2 20.51 -67.94 11.40
N ALA A 3 20.89 -67.97 12.69
CA ALA A 3 20.86 -66.81 13.57
C ALA A 3 21.82 -65.75 13.02
N LEU A 4 21.31 -64.57 12.71
CA LEU A 4 22.12 -63.41 12.31
C LEU A 4 23.23 -63.18 13.35
N SER A 5 24.49 -62.98 12.92
CA SER A 5 25.58 -62.70 13.82
C SER A 5 25.30 -61.44 14.66
N ASN A 6 25.69 -61.41 15.94
CA ASN A 6 25.46 -60.24 16.81
C ASN A 6 25.90 -58.92 16.20
N ARG A 7 26.98 -58.91 15.41
CA ARG A 7 27.45 -57.70 14.69
C ARG A 7 26.42 -57.22 13.66
N LEU A 8 25.78 -58.14 12.95
CA LEU A 8 24.78 -57.78 11.93
C LEU A 8 23.50 -57.24 12.56
N ARG A 9 23.06 -57.78 13.72
CA ARG A 9 21.95 -57.27 14.51
C ARG A 9 22.19 -55.86 15.04
N VAL A 10 23.38 -55.60 15.62
CA VAL A 10 23.77 -54.27 16.12
C VAL A 10 23.84 -53.26 14.97
N SER A 11 24.45 -53.63 13.84
CA SER A 11 24.48 -52.76 12.66
C SER A 11 23.10 -52.41 12.14
N LEU A 12 22.16 -53.37 12.11
CA LEU A 12 20.78 -53.17 11.67
C LEU A 12 20.05 -52.19 12.62
N ILE A 13 20.20 -52.35 13.93
CA ILE A 13 19.61 -51.49 14.96
C ILE A 13 20.13 -50.04 14.78
N VAL A 14 21.46 -49.86 14.62
CA VAL A 14 22.06 -48.54 14.41
C VAL A 14 21.51 -47.88 13.16
N VAL A 15 21.40 -48.61 12.04
CA VAL A 15 20.83 -48.12 10.80
C VAL A 15 19.37 -47.71 10.98
N LEU A 16 18.56 -48.48 11.66
CA LEU A 16 17.17 -48.16 11.95
C LEU A 16 17.02 -46.90 12.82
N ILE A 17 17.87 -46.76 13.84
CA ILE A 17 17.93 -45.54 14.68
C ILE A 17 18.29 -44.32 13.85
N LEU A 18 19.28 -44.39 12.96
CA LEU A 18 19.66 -43.28 12.09
C LEU A 18 18.55 -42.92 11.09
N ILE A 19 17.90 -43.90 10.48
CA ILE A 19 16.78 -43.67 9.59
C ILE A 19 15.62 -42.98 10.35
N GLY A 20 15.27 -43.47 11.53
CA GLY A 20 14.27 -42.87 12.37
C GLY A 20 14.58 -41.45 12.80
N LEU A 21 15.86 -41.16 13.13
CA LEU A 21 16.34 -39.80 13.42
C LEU A 21 16.13 -38.87 12.22
N LEU A 22 16.59 -39.30 11.04
CA LEU A 22 16.42 -38.49 9.81
C LEU A 22 14.95 -38.23 9.45
N LEU A 23 14.10 -39.27 9.56
CA LEU A 23 12.66 -39.14 9.33
C LEU A 23 12.02 -38.23 10.36
N SER A 24 12.34 -38.36 11.64
CA SER A 24 11.85 -37.51 12.71
C SER A 24 12.22 -36.04 12.48
N MET A 25 13.49 -35.77 12.17
CA MET A 25 13.94 -34.41 11.84
C MET A 25 13.26 -33.85 10.58
N TYR A 26 13.06 -34.67 9.56
CA TYR A 26 12.39 -34.29 8.33
C TYR A 26 10.91 -33.88 8.60
N TRP A 27 10.16 -34.79 9.26
CA TRP A 27 8.75 -34.52 9.55
C TRP A 27 8.54 -33.40 10.54
N ALA A 28 9.37 -33.31 11.60
CA ALA A 28 9.31 -32.20 12.53
C ALA A 28 9.62 -30.86 11.84
N GLY A 29 10.61 -30.85 10.95
CA GLY A 29 10.93 -29.66 10.17
C GLY A 29 9.80 -29.24 9.22
N ARG A 30 9.17 -30.21 8.53
CA ARG A 30 8.01 -29.94 7.65
C ARG A 30 6.82 -29.38 8.42
N LEU A 31 6.46 -30.01 9.54
CA LEU A 31 5.35 -29.56 10.37
C LEU A 31 5.61 -28.18 10.97
N ALA A 32 6.83 -27.94 11.46
CA ALA A 32 7.24 -26.65 11.97
C ALA A 32 7.20 -25.56 10.89
N GLU A 33 7.66 -25.88 9.69
CA GLU A 33 7.61 -24.94 8.54
C GLU A 33 6.16 -24.56 8.21
N GLN A 34 5.26 -25.54 8.08
CA GLN A 34 3.86 -25.26 7.79
C GLN A 34 3.19 -24.41 8.86
N ARG A 35 3.42 -24.72 10.15
CA ARG A 35 2.87 -23.93 11.27
C ARG A 35 3.45 -22.52 11.30
N ALA A 36 4.76 -22.38 11.17
CA ALA A 36 5.41 -21.08 11.20
C ALA A 36 4.94 -20.19 10.05
N TRP A 37 4.72 -20.73 8.86
CA TRP A 37 4.15 -19.95 7.75
C TRP A 37 2.70 -19.56 8.02
N ALA A 38 1.87 -20.46 8.57
CA ALA A 38 0.48 -20.16 8.90
C ALA A 38 0.36 -19.09 9.98
N GLU A 39 1.13 -19.21 11.06
CA GLU A 39 1.18 -18.22 12.16
C GLU A 39 1.61 -16.85 11.64
N ARG A 40 2.67 -16.79 10.82
CA ARG A 40 3.15 -15.55 10.23
C ARG A 40 2.15 -14.93 9.25
N ALA A 41 1.48 -15.76 8.46
CA ALA A 41 0.43 -15.28 7.57
C ALA A 41 -0.74 -14.66 8.35
N GLN A 42 -1.13 -15.27 9.47
CA GLN A 42 -2.19 -14.74 10.33
C GLN A 42 -1.78 -13.44 11.03
N GLU A 43 -0.56 -13.35 11.58
CA GLU A 43 -0.03 -12.13 12.18
C GLU A 43 0.02 -10.98 11.15
N ALA A 44 0.57 -11.26 9.96
CA ALA A 44 0.69 -10.29 8.90
C ALA A 44 -0.68 -9.84 8.35
N GLN A 45 -1.68 -10.73 8.32
CA GLN A 45 -3.06 -10.38 7.96
C GLN A 45 -3.65 -9.40 8.98
N GLY A 46 -3.50 -9.65 10.27
CA GLY A 46 -3.96 -8.74 11.31
C GLY A 46 -3.27 -7.36 11.24
N GLN A 47 -1.96 -7.31 10.95
CA GLN A 47 -1.25 -6.06 10.73
C GLN A 47 -1.77 -5.33 9.49
N LEU A 48 -2.02 -6.05 8.40
CA LEU A 48 -2.52 -5.48 7.16
C LEU A 48 -3.90 -4.83 7.35
N GLU A 49 -4.78 -5.46 8.13
CA GLU A 49 -6.11 -4.93 8.48
C GLU A 49 -6.00 -3.65 9.32
N LEU A 50 -5.08 -3.60 10.29
CA LEU A 50 -4.82 -2.39 11.08
C LEU A 50 -4.33 -1.24 10.21
N TYR A 51 -3.40 -1.49 9.28
CA TYR A 51 -2.94 -0.47 8.33
C TYR A 51 -4.07 -0.02 7.40
N ALA A 52 -4.89 -0.95 6.90
CA ALA A 52 -6.04 -0.63 6.06
C ALA A 52 -7.03 0.29 6.78
N GLN A 53 -7.34 0.01 8.05
CA GLN A 53 -8.22 0.84 8.85
C GLN A 53 -7.63 2.22 9.15
N ALA A 54 -6.33 2.32 9.42
CA ALA A 54 -5.64 3.60 9.62
C ALA A 54 -5.70 4.47 8.35
N ILE A 55 -5.43 3.88 7.17
CA ILE A 55 -5.51 4.55 5.87
C ILE A 55 -6.94 5.04 5.60
N HIS A 56 -7.91 4.14 5.76
CA HIS A 56 -9.33 4.46 5.59
C HIS A 56 -9.74 5.64 6.49
N THR A 57 -9.44 5.58 7.79
CA THR A 57 -9.76 6.66 8.74
C THR A 57 -9.13 8.00 8.34
N GLN A 58 -7.89 7.97 7.87
CA GLN A 58 -7.17 9.18 7.45
C GLN A 58 -7.80 9.80 6.19
N VAL A 59 -8.19 9.01 5.21
CA VAL A 59 -8.84 9.49 3.98
C VAL A 59 -10.27 9.95 4.25
N GLU A 60 -11.04 9.17 5.02
CA GLU A 60 -12.45 9.48 5.36
C GLU A 60 -12.61 10.83 6.07
N ARG A 61 -11.66 11.19 6.91
CA ARG A 61 -11.64 12.50 7.58
C ARG A 61 -11.82 13.67 6.61
N PHE A 62 -11.32 13.53 5.38
CA PHE A 62 -11.36 14.60 4.38
C PHE A 62 -12.41 14.39 3.28
N ARG A 63 -13.04 13.23 3.21
CA ARG A 63 -13.94 12.86 2.11
C ARG A 63 -15.11 13.82 1.95
N SER A 64 -15.70 14.28 3.06
CA SER A 64 -16.82 15.21 3.06
C SER A 64 -16.43 16.69 2.97
N VAL A 65 -15.16 17.03 3.17
CA VAL A 65 -14.69 18.43 3.24
C VAL A 65 -15.00 19.20 1.95
N PRO A 66 -14.72 18.69 0.73
CA PRO A 66 -15.05 19.41 -0.50
C PRO A 66 -16.55 19.71 -0.62
N ALA A 67 -17.40 18.72 -0.31
CA ALA A 67 -18.85 18.87 -0.42
C ALA A 67 -19.42 19.88 0.59
N LEU A 68 -18.90 19.87 1.82
CA LEU A 68 -19.32 20.84 2.85
C LEU A 68 -18.90 22.27 2.48
N LEU A 69 -17.69 22.47 2.02
CA LEU A 69 -17.20 23.79 1.60
C LEU A 69 -17.88 24.28 0.30
N ALA A 70 -18.31 23.38 -0.58
CA ALA A 70 -19.03 23.73 -1.80
C ALA A 70 -20.38 24.42 -1.52
N LEU A 71 -20.93 24.32 -0.32
CA LEU A 71 -22.16 24.99 0.12
C LEU A 71 -21.92 26.45 0.59
N ASP A 72 -20.66 26.89 0.68
CA ASP A 72 -20.33 28.25 1.14
C ASP A 72 -20.76 29.29 0.11
N SER A 73 -21.56 30.26 0.54
CA SER A 73 -22.10 31.31 -0.31
C SER A 73 -21.03 32.22 -0.93
N ASP A 74 -19.91 32.45 -0.24
CA ASP A 74 -18.82 33.28 -0.79
C ASP A 74 -18.06 32.52 -1.91
N ILE A 75 -17.97 31.17 -1.82
CA ILE A 75 -17.44 30.32 -2.89
C ILE A 75 -18.33 30.42 -4.13
N GLN A 76 -19.63 30.29 -3.96
CA GLN A 76 -20.62 30.44 -5.06
C GLN A 76 -20.58 31.84 -5.65
N ALA A 77 -20.51 32.87 -4.83
CA ALA A 77 -20.45 34.28 -5.27
C ALA A 77 -19.16 34.55 -6.06
N LEU A 78 -17.98 34.03 -5.63
CA LEU A 78 -16.75 34.20 -6.38
C LEU A 78 -16.78 33.47 -7.73
N LEU A 79 -17.40 32.30 -7.80
CA LEU A 79 -17.59 31.57 -9.06
C LEU A 79 -18.54 32.28 -10.03
N ALA A 80 -19.55 32.96 -9.51
CA ALA A 80 -20.46 33.80 -10.30
C ALA A 80 -19.75 35.06 -10.81
N GLU A 81 -18.84 35.65 -10.03
CA GLU A 81 -18.09 36.86 -10.36
C GLU A 81 -16.55 36.67 -10.17
N PRO A 82 -15.87 35.91 -11.02
CA PRO A 82 -14.44 35.62 -10.84
C PRO A 82 -13.53 36.85 -10.85
N GLY A 83 -14.00 37.96 -11.40
CA GLY A 83 -13.29 39.25 -11.42
C GLY A 83 -13.23 39.99 -10.09
N ASN A 84 -14.00 39.58 -9.08
CA ASN A 84 -14.06 40.25 -7.78
C ASN A 84 -12.80 40.01 -6.94
N ARG A 85 -11.83 40.92 -7.08
CA ARG A 85 -10.51 40.81 -6.41
C ARG A 85 -10.59 40.89 -4.88
N ALA A 86 -11.59 41.59 -4.33
CA ALA A 86 -11.75 41.71 -2.89
C ALA A 86 -12.23 40.39 -2.29
N LEU A 87 -13.28 39.79 -2.89
CA LEU A 87 -13.83 38.51 -2.48
C LEU A 87 -12.80 37.38 -2.67
N ARG A 88 -12.04 37.39 -3.77
CA ARG A 88 -10.96 36.43 -4.00
C ARG A 88 -9.91 36.46 -2.89
N ARG A 89 -9.46 37.66 -2.46
CA ARG A 89 -8.49 37.77 -1.34
C ARG A 89 -9.07 37.26 -0.03
N GLN A 90 -10.31 37.62 0.26
CA GLN A 90 -10.99 37.14 1.46
C GLN A 90 -11.12 35.60 1.46
N LEU A 91 -11.51 35.03 0.33
CA LEU A 91 -11.65 33.57 0.21
C LEU A 91 -10.29 32.85 0.32
N ASN A 92 -9.25 33.37 -0.31
CA ASN A 92 -7.89 32.80 -0.16
C ASN A 92 -7.46 32.74 1.31
N GLN A 93 -7.67 33.82 2.08
CA GLN A 93 -7.36 33.87 3.51
C GLN A 93 -8.19 32.87 4.31
N ARG A 94 -9.49 32.72 3.98
CA ARG A 94 -10.36 31.76 4.63
C ARG A 94 -9.95 30.30 4.31
N LEU A 95 -9.67 29.99 3.05
CA LEU A 95 -9.17 28.68 2.66
C LEU A 95 -7.83 28.35 3.33
N GLU A 96 -6.93 29.32 3.48
CA GLU A 96 -5.67 29.16 4.22
C GLU A 96 -5.93 28.79 5.69
N GLN A 97 -6.84 29.48 6.38
CA GLN A 97 -7.23 29.19 7.77
C GLN A 97 -7.91 27.82 7.90
N GLN A 98 -8.85 27.53 7.00
CA GLN A 98 -9.56 26.25 6.98
C GLN A 98 -8.62 25.06 6.68
N ASN A 99 -7.69 25.26 5.76
CA ASN A 99 -6.67 24.27 5.44
C ASN A 99 -5.78 23.95 6.64
N HIS A 100 -5.33 24.99 7.33
CA HIS A 100 -4.53 24.84 8.54
C HIS A 100 -5.30 24.10 9.64
N ALA A 101 -6.57 24.45 9.85
CA ALA A 101 -7.42 23.80 10.85
C ALA A 101 -7.74 22.34 10.50
N ALA A 102 -7.95 22.04 9.23
CA ALA A 102 -8.23 20.70 8.74
C ALA A 102 -6.98 19.79 8.74
N GLY A 103 -5.78 20.37 8.59
CA GLY A 103 -4.53 19.63 8.40
C GLY A 103 -4.45 18.96 7.02
N SER A 104 -5.13 19.54 6.00
CA SER A 104 -4.95 19.11 4.61
C SER A 104 -3.72 19.83 4.00
N SER A 105 -3.25 19.34 2.84
CA SER A 105 -2.12 19.98 2.18
C SER A 105 -2.53 21.27 1.46
N VAL A 106 -3.55 21.20 0.59
CA VAL A 106 -4.06 22.37 -0.14
C VAL A 106 -5.57 22.25 -0.35
N LEU A 107 -6.27 23.35 -0.10
CA LEU A 107 -7.66 23.60 -0.53
C LEU A 107 -7.66 24.56 -1.71
N TYR A 108 -8.37 24.29 -2.79
CA TYR A 108 -8.44 25.19 -3.92
C TYR A 108 -9.73 25.08 -4.71
N LEU A 109 -10.09 26.20 -5.36
CA LEU A 109 -11.33 26.37 -6.09
C LEU A 109 -11.03 26.55 -7.58
N LEU A 110 -11.63 25.69 -8.39
CA LEU A 110 -11.57 25.72 -9.85
C LEU A 110 -12.86 26.31 -10.41
N ASP A 111 -12.76 27.14 -11.42
CA ASP A 111 -13.93 27.58 -12.20
C ASP A 111 -14.41 26.50 -13.18
N ARG A 112 -15.38 26.85 -14.04
CA ARG A 112 -15.95 25.94 -15.05
C ARG A 112 -14.91 25.42 -16.07
N ASP A 113 -13.89 26.21 -16.34
CA ASP A 113 -12.85 25.91 -17.32
C ASP A 113 -11.65 25.19 -16.68
N GLY A 114 -11.73 24.94 -15.37
CA GLY A 114 -10.67 24.27 -14.59
C GLY A 114 -9.52 25.18 -14.18
N GLU A 115 -9.66 26.51 -14.31
CA GLU A 115 -8.70 27.48 -13.81
C GLU A 115 -8.84 27.64 -12.29
N THR A 116 -7.73 27.62 -11.56
CA THR A 116 -7.73 27.84 -10.11
C THR A 116 -7.89 29.33 -9.80
N ILE A 117 -9.06 29.72 -9.30
CA ILE A 117 -9.40 31.12 -8.98
C ILE A 117 -9.10 31.49 -7.53
N ALA A 118 -9.04 30.51 -6.62
CA ALA A 118 -8.63 30.71 -5.23
C ALA A 118 -7.95 29.45 -4.67
N ALA A 119 -7.01 29.62 -3.73
CA ALA A 119 -6.31 28.50 -3.10
C ALA A 119 -5.77 28.87 -1.71
N SER A 120 -5.67 27.89 -0.82
CA SER A 120 -5.10 28.06 0.52
C SER A 120 -3.61 28.40 0.48
N ASN A 121 -2.87 27.91 -0.55
CA ASN A 121 -1.46 28.19 -0.77
C ASN A 121 -1.19 29.39 -1.70
N TRP A 122 -2.10 30.36 -1.73
CA TRP A 122 -2.05 31.50 -2.65
C TRP A 122 -0.83 32.42 -2.50
N ARG A 123 -0.13 32.36 -1.36
CA ARG A 123 1.10 33.13 -1.09
C ARG A 123 2.38 32.37 -1.43
N ASP A 124 2.28 31.08 -1.66
CA ASP A 124 3.44 30.24 -1.87
C ASP A 124 4.02 30.42 -3.27
N TRP A 125 5.31 30.19 -3.41
CA TRP A 125 5.96 30.15 -4.73
C TRP A 125 5.37 29.08 -5.65
N SER A 126 4.82 28.01 -5.05
CA SER A 126 4.11 26.91 -5.74
C SER A 126 2.59 27.06 -5.70
N SER A 127 2.10 28.31 -5.66
CA SER A 127 0.66 28.60 -5.64
C SER A 127 -0.08 27.92 -6.78
N PHE A 128 -1.27 27.42 -6.45
CA PHE A 128 -2.15 26.81 -7.46
C PHE A 128 -2.97 27.86 -8.23
N VAL A 129 -3.12 29.07 -7.70
CA VAL A 129 -3.89 30.15 -8.33
C VAL A 129 -3.36 30.47 -9.73
N GLY A 130 -4.24 30.50 -10.73
CA GLY A 130 -3.92 30.75 -12.14
C GLY A 130 -3.48 29.49 -12.92
N ASN A 131 -3.34 28.33 -12.27
CA ASN A 131 -3.09 27.08 -12.99
C ASN A 131 -4.39 26.42 -13.42
N ASN A 132 -4.39 25.77 -14.59
CA ASN A 132 -5.54 25.06 -15.13
C ASN A 132 -5.38 23.53 -14.94
N TYR A 133 -6.40 22.91 -14.35
CA TYR A 133 -6.45 21.48 -14.04
C TYR A 133 -7.64 20.76 -14.71
N ALA A 134 -8.26 21.33 -15.76
CA ALA A 134 -9.36 20.71 -16.49
C ALA A 134 -9.03 19.30 -17.05
N PHE A 135 -7.75 19.02 -17.31
CA PHE A 135 -7.28 17.71 -17.78
C PHE A 135 -7.31 16.64 -16.71
N ARG A 136 -7.44 17.01 -15.44
CA ARG A 136 -7.39 16.06 -14.32
C ARG A 136 -8.70 15.28 -14.18
N PRO A 137 -8.65 13.94 -13.98
CA PRO A 137 -9.84 13.12 -13.76
C PRO A 137 -10.73 13.63 -12.62
N TYR A 138 -10.17 14.00 -11.46
CA TYR A 138 -10.97 14.50 -10.33
C TYR A 138 -11.83 15.73 -10.67
N PHE A 139 -11.36 16.60 -11.58
CA PHE A 139 -12.15 17.75 -12.04
C PHE A 139 -13.31 17.28 -12.91
N ARG A 140 -13.02 16.45 -13.92
CA ARG A 140 -14.02 15.92 -14.84
C ARG A 140 -15.09 15.09 -14.14
N ASP A 141 -14.63 14.24 -13.20
CA ASP A 141 -15.54 13.40 -12.41
C ASP A 141 -16.45 14.25 -11.52
N ALA A 142 -15.92 15.31 -10.87
CA ALA A 142 -16.73 16.22 -10.06
C ALA A 142 -17.76 16.97 -10.91
N VAL A 143 -17.41 17.39 -12.12
CA VAL A 143 -18.36 18.06 -13.04
C VAL A 143 -19.46 17.10 -13.51
N SER A 144 -19.13 15.82 -13.77
CA SER A 144 -20.06 14.84 -14.34
C SER A 144 -20.87 14.06 -13.30
N ASN A 145 -20.28 13.81 -12.11
CA ASN A 145 -20.79 12.89 -11.09
C ASN A 145 -20.85 13.52 -9.69
N ASP A 146 -20.76 14.86 -9.61
CA ASP A 146 -20.80 15.67 -8.39
C ASP A 146 -19.57 15.51 -7.47
N SER A 147 -18.82 14.45 -7.59
CA SER A 147 -17.61 14.23 -6.81
C SER A 147 -16.55 13.50 -7.63
N GLY A 148 -15.30 13.72 -7.27
CA GLY A 148 -14.17 13.03 -7.88
C GLY A 148 -13.11 12.69 -6.84
N ARG A 149 -12.36 11.64 -7.12
CA ARG A 149 -11.22 11.22 -6.33
C ARG A 149 -10.12 10.68 -7.24
N TYR A 150 -8.90 11.07 -6.97
CA TYR A 150 -7.82 10.70 -7.86
C TYR A 150 -6.46 10.79 -7.17
N PHE A 151 -5.65 9.74 -7.30
CA PHE A 151 -4.24 9.83 -6.95
C PHE A 151 -3.43 10.33 -8.14
N ALA A 152 -2.58 11.33 -7.91
CA ALA A 152 -1.61 11.78 -8.90
C ALA A 152 -0.38 12.43 -8.25
N VAL A 153 0.71 12.48 -9.02
CA VAL A 153 1.82 13.38 -8.72
C VAL A 153 1.42 14.80 -9.14
N GLY A 154 1.58 15.77 -8.23
CA GLY A 154 1.25 17.16 -8.50
C GLY A 154 2.16 17.73 -9.59
N VAL A 155 1.58 18.22 -10.70
CA VAL A 155 2.36 18.83 -11.80
C VAL A 155 3.01 20.15 -11.39
N THR A 156 2.46 20.83 -10.40
CA THR A 156 2.97 22.10 -9.86
C THR A 156 4.02 21.89 -8.78
N THR A 157 3.82 20.89 -7.90
CA THR A 157 4.66 20.68 -6.72
C THR A 157 5.64 19.51 -6.86
N GLY A 158 5.41 18.59 -7.80
CA GLY A 158 6.14 17.31 -7.88
C GLY A 158 5.80 16.32 -6.76
N ILE A 159 4.93 16.70 -5.82
CA ILE A 159 4.59 15.92 -4.63
C ILE A 159 3.37 15.05 -4.90
N PRO A 160 3.45 13.73 -4.64
CA PRO A 160 2.30 12.84 -4.72
C PRO A 160 1.18 13.27 -3.79
N GLY A 161 -0.05 13.22 -4.28
CA GLY A 161 -1.21 13.58 -3.50
C GLY A 161 -2.45 12.79 -3.88
N TYR A 162 -3.38 12.71 -2.94
CA TYR A 162 -4.72 12.23 -3.18
C TYR A 162 -5.67 13.42 -3.22
N PHE A 163 -6.41 13.53 -4.32
CA PHE A 163 -7.30 14.66 -4.60
C PHE A 163 -8.73 14.22 -4.42
N LEU A 164 -9.45 14.91 -3.54
CA LEU A 164 -10.87 14.76 -3.32
C LEU A 164 -11.56 16.03 -3.81
N SER A 165 -12.61 15.90 -4.59
CA SER A 165 -13.28 17.05 -5.20
C SER A 165 -14.80 16.96 -5.12
N SER A 166 -15.46 18.10 -5.14
CA SER A 166 -16.90 18.21 -5.25
C SER A 166 -17.28 19.36 -6.16
N SER A 167 -18.36 19.17 -6.95
CA SER A 167 -18.96 20.27 -7.72
C SER A 167 -19.54 21.34 -6.80
N VAL A 168 -19.38 22.60 -7.20
CA VAL A 168 -20.07 23.74 -6.62
C VAL A 168 -21.21 24.11 -7.56
N LYS A 169 -22.46 24.14 -7.07
CA LYS A 169 -23.67 24.38 -7.87
C LYS A 169 -24.37 25.62 -7.44
N ASN A 170 -25.11 26.26 -8.40
CA ASN A 170 -26.06 27.30 -8.10
C ASN A 170 -27.39 26.70 -7.61
N ALA A 171 -28.36 27.57 -7.31
CA ALA A 171 -29.71 27.17 -6.87
C ALA A 171 -30.45 26.34 -7.92
N ASP A 172 -30.15 26.49 -9.20
CA ASP A 172 -30.75 25.78 -10.32
C ASP A 172 -30.07 24.41 -10.59
N GLY A 173 -29.05 24.06 -9.83
CA GLY A 173 -28.30 22.81 -9.96
C GLY A 173 -27.19 22.81 -11.03
N GLU A 174 -26.91 23.95 -11.65
CA GLU A 174 -25.87 24.09 -12.64
C GLU A 174 -24.49 24.13 -11.93
N VAL A 175 -23.49 23.43 -12.47
CA VAL A 175 -22.13 23.44 -11.97
C VAL A 175 -21.46 24.79 -12.28
N LEU A 176 -21.06 25.50 -11.25
CA LEU A 176 -20.34 26.77 -11.32
C LEU A 176 -18.81 26.55 -11.33
N GLY A 177 -18.34 25.48 -10.68
CA GLY A 177 -16.95 25.15 -10.53
C GLY A 177 -16.74 23.90 -9.68
N VAL A 178 -15.51 23.67 -9.25
CA VAL A 178 -15.13 22.50 -8.46
C VAL A 178 -14.23 22.90 -7.29
N LEU A 179 -14.59 22.48 -6.09
CA LEU A 179 -13.73 22.60 -4.92
C LEU A 179 -12.92 21.32 -4.74
N VAL A 180 -11.64 21.46 -4.44
CA VAL A 180 -10.70 20.35 -4.32
C VAL A 180 -9.90 20.44 -3.03
N VAL A 181 -9.76 19.29 -2.39
CA VAL A 181 -8.82 19.05 -1.27
C VAL A 181 -7.70 18.17 -1.76
N LYS A 182 -6.47 18.62 -1.62
CA LYS A 182 -5.27 17.79 -1.82
C LYS A 182 -4.80 17.27 -0.46
N LEU A 183 -4.59 15.96 -0.36
CA LEU A 183 -3.94 15.30 0.78
C LEU A 183 -2.55 14.85 0.36
N GLU A 184 -1.54 15.21 1.14
CA GLU A 184 -0.21 14.63 0.99
C GLU A 184 -0.13 13.33 1.76
N LEU A 185 0.08 12.24 1.04
CA LEU A 185 0.12 10.91 1.63
C LEU A 185 1.48 10.59 2.29
N GLU A 186 2.45 11.48 2.18
CA GLU A 186 3.78 11.30 2.77
C GLU A 186 3.78 11.32 4.30
N GLU A 187 2.79 11.98 4.91
CA GLU A 187 2.61 11.94 6.37
C GLU A 187 2.29 10.53 6.84
N MET A 188 1.39 9.82 6.15
CA MET A 188 1.06 8.43 6.44
C MET A 188 2.28 7.52 6.26
N GLN A 189 3.11 7.80 5.27
CA GLN A 189 4.32 7.03 5.01
C GLN A 189 5.36 7.18 6.13
N ARG A 190 5.43 8.33 6.82
CA ARG A 190 6.35 8.54 7.94
C ARG A 190 6.10 7.57 9.09
N ASP A 191 4.86 7.24 9.38
CA ASP A 191 4.47 6.30 10.43
C ASP A 191 4.90 4.85 10.12
N TRP A 192 5.22 4.56 8.86
CA TRP A 192 5.67 3.23 8.41
C TRP A 192 7.18 3.06 8.47
N VAL A 193 7.93 4.14 8.69
CA VAL A 193 9.40 4.08 8.79
C VAL A 193 9.79 3.33 10.06
N GLY A 194 10.64 2.32 9.92
CA GLY A 194 11.07 1.49 11.05
C GLY A 194 10.12 0.34 11.42
N GLN A 195 8.96 0.23 10.79
CA GLN A 195 8.07 -0.93 10.96
C GLN A 195 8.68 -2.18 10.31
N PRO A 196 8.48 -3.37 10.91
CA PRO A 196 8.96 -4.61 10.32
C PRO A 196 8.21 -4.91 9.02
N GLY A 197 8.96 -5.30 7.98
CA GLY A 197 8.41 -5.61 6.67
C GLY A 197 8.40 -4.42 5.70
N ILE A 198 7.99 -4.71 4.47
CA ILE A 198 7.81 -3.72 3.42
C ILE A 198 6.31 -3.52 3.24
N LEU A 199 5.86 -2.31 3.53
CA LEU A 199 4.49 -1.89 3.29
C LEU A 199 4.44 -1.07 2.01
N LEU A 200 3.48 -1.36 1.14
CA LEU A 200 3.23 -0.60 -0.06
C LEU A 200 1.74 -0.55 -0.41
N ILE A 201 1.33 0.58 -0.95
CA ILE A 201 0.02 0.75 -1.57
C ILE A 201 0.24 0.83 -3.07
N ALA A 202 -0.51 0.02 -3.81
CA ALA A 202 -0.59 0.09 -5.25
C ALA A 202 -1.97 0.61 -5.69
N ASP A 203 -2.00 1.36 -6.79
CA ASP A 203 -3.25 1.81 -7.40
C ASP A 203 -3.92 0.72 -8.24
N SER A 204 -5.05 1.05 -8.86
CA SER A 204 -5.82 0.14 -9.74
C SER A 204 -5.03 -0.46 -10.92
N LEU A 205 -3.88 0.11 -11.24
CA LEU A 205 -2.96 -0.39 -12.28
C LEU A 205 -1.80 -1.18 -11.70
N ASP A 206 -1.81 -1.50 -10.40
CA ASP A 206 -0.71 -2.11 -9.66
C ASP A 206 0.60 -1.30 -9.72
N ILE A 207 0.50 0.02 -9.73
CA ILE A 207 1.66 0.91 -9.60
C ILE A 207 1.79 1.32 -8.14
N VAL A 208 2.96 1.11 -7.55
CA VAL A 208 3.26 1.45 -6.16
C VAL A 208 3.26 2.96 -5.99
N ILE A 209 2.28 3.47 -5.25
CA ILE A 209 2.09 4.91 -5.00
C ILE A 209 2.66 5.36 -3.66
N LEU A 210 2.64 4.48 -2.66
CA LEU A 210 3.20 4.69 -1.33
C LEU A 210 3.98 3.48 -0.88
N THR A 211 5.08 3.67 -0.15
CA THR A 211 5.87 2.58 0.42
C THR A 211 6.88 3.07 1.43
N ASN A 212 7.20 2.27 2.45
CA ASN A 212 8.32 2.51 3.35
C ASN A 212 9.70 2.15 2.74
N ARG A 213 9.73 1.75 1.46
CA ARG A 213 10.95 1.53 0.66
C ARG A 213 11.00 2.51 -0.51
N PRO A 214 11.61 3.68 -0.39
CA PRO A 214 11.58 4.73 -1.43
C PRO A 214 11.98 4.25 -2.83
N ALA A 215 12.94 3.32 -2.94
CA ALA A 215 13.37 2.74 -4.20
C ALA A 215 12.31 1.89 -4.92
N TRP A 216 11.19 1.57 -4.25
CA TRP A 216 10.09 0.80 -4.80
C TRP A 216 8.92 1.69 -5.25
N ARG A 217 8.92 2.98 -4.91
CA ARG A 217 7.89 3.93 -5.35
C ARG A 217 7.90 4.05 -6.87
N PHE A 218 6.71 4.14 -7.46
CA PHE A 218 6.45 4.23 -8.91
C PHE A 218 6.92 3.00 -9.70
N ARG A 219 7.07 1.85 -9.04
CA ARG A 219 7.26 0.58 -9.73
C ARG A 219 5.91 -0.10 -9.96
N TYR A 220 5.77 -0.74 -11.11
CA TYR A 220 4.57 -1.52 -11.41
C TYR A 220 4.79 -3.00 -11.09
N LEU A 221 3.78 -3.61 -10.45
CA LEU A 221 3.79 -5.02 -10.00
C LEU A 221 3.37 -5.98 -11.13
N ARG A 222 2.65 -5.45 -12.15
CA ARG A 222 2.24 -6.15 -13.37
C ARG A 222 2.61 -5.36 -14.60
N PRO A 223 2.96 -6.01 -15.72
CA PRO A 223 3.28 -5.33 -16.97
C PRO A 223 2.14 -4.39 -17.42
N LEU A 224 2.50 -3.18 -17.83
CA LEU A 224 1.56 -2.19 -18.35
C LEU A 224 1.52 -2.29 -19.87
N SER A 225 0.31 -2.34 -20.48
CA SER A 225 0.16 -2.26 -21.91
C SER A 225 0.51 -0.85 -22.44
N ASP A 226 0.85 -0.74 -23.72
CA ASP A 226 1.19 0.55 -24.33
C ASP A 226 0.00 1.52 -24.30
N GLU A 227 -1.22 1.01 -24.42
CA GLU A 227 -2.44 1.80 -24.30
C GLU A 227 -2.60 2.40 -22.90
N VAL A 228 -2.32 1.62 -21.84
CA VAL A 228 -2.33 2.11 -20.46
C VAL A 228 -1.25 3.17 -20.27
N ARG A 229 -0.04 2.94 -20.79
CA ARG A 229 1.06 3.91 -20.72
C ARG A 229 0.69 5.23 -21.38
N SER A 230 0.08 5.20 -22.57
CA SER A 230 -0.38 6.42 -23.27
C SER A 230 -1.39 7.19 -22.42
N ARG A 231 -2.41 6.51 -21.87
CA ARG A 231 -3.42 7.15 -21.00
C ARG A 231 -2.81 7.78 -19.76
N LEU A 232 -1.78 7.17 -19.16
CA LEU A 232 -1.09 7.72 -18.00
C LEU A 232 -0.32 9.00 -18.33
N VAL A 233 0.28 9.05 -19.52
CA VAL A 233 0.99 10.24 -20.03
C VAL A 233 -0.01 11.37 -20.30
N ASP A 234 -1.12 11.09 -20.98
CA ASP A 234 -2.17 12.07 -21.32
C ASP A 234 -2.80 12.68 -20.06
N ALA A 235 -3.05 11.86 -19.05
CA ALA A 235 -3.56 12.30 -17.74
C ALA A 235 -2.49 12.94 -16.86
N ARG A 236 -1.22 12.90 -17.25
CA ARG A 236 -0.06 13.32 -16.43
C ARG A 236 -0.13 12.77 -15.01
N ARG A 237 -0.57 11.51 -14.85
CA ARG A 237 -0.85 10.92 -13.54
C ARG A 237 0.37 10.87 -12.64
N TYR A 238 1.51 10.50 -13.20
CA TYR A 238 2.78 10.39 -12.48
C TYR A 238 3.76 11.54 -12.82
N ALA A 239 3.27 12.62 -13.43
CA ALA A 239 4.10 13.73 -13.93
C ALA A 239 5.28 13.22 -14.77
N GLU A 240 6.52 13.59 -14.43
CA GLU A 240 7.73 13.15 -15.13
C GLU A 240 8.40 11.91 -14.51
N GLN A 241 7.70 11.20 -13.60
CA GLN A 241 8.25 10.03 -12.92
C GLN A 241 8.42 8.86 -13.89
N THR A 242 9.59 8.23 -13.86
CA THR A 242 9.87 7.04 -14.66
C THR A 242 9.29 5.81 -13.99
N LEU A 243 8.31 5.17 -14.64
CA LEU A 243 7.73 3.92 -14.16
C LEU A 243 8.67 2.75 -14.50
N GLN A 244 9.08 1.98 -13.49
CA GLN A 244 9.95 0.82 -13.65
C GLN A 244 9.25 -0.46 -13.18
N PRO A 245 9.61 -1.65 -13.71
CA PRO A 245 9.05 -2.90 -13.23
C PRO A 245 9.54 -3.25 -11.82
N LEU A 246 8.70 -3.96 -11.06
CA LEU A 246 9.08 -4.72 -9.88
C LEU A 246 8.75 -6.20 -10.13
N PRO A 247 9.61 -6.95 -10.83
CA PRO A 247 9.33 -8.31 -11.20
C PRO A 247 9.20 -9.20 -9.97
N SER A 248 8.19 -10.04 -9.98
CA SER A 248 7.99 -11.03 -8.92
C SER A 248 7.38 -12.30 -9.46
N SER A 249 7.75 -13.44 -8.87
CA SER A 249 7.20 -14.75 -9.22
C SER A 249 6.68 -15.46 -7.98
N ARG A 250 5.51 -16.08 -8.10
CA ARG A 250 4.93 -16.88 -7.02
C ARG A 250 5.74 -18.16 -6.84
N VAL A 251 6.17 -18.41 -5.61
CA VAL A 251 6.84 -19.65 -5.20
C VAL A 251 5.79 -20.65 -4.68
N GLN A 252 4.89 -20.18 -3.82
CA GLN A 252 3.86 -21.00 -3.20
C GLN A 252 2.65 -20.16 -2.78
N GLN A 253 1.45 -20.71 -2.94
CA GLN A 253 0.24 -20.18 -2.32
C GLN A 253 0.10 -20.78 -0.91
N LEU A 254 -0.12 -19.95 0.10
CA LEU A 254 -0.27 -20.38 1.50
C LEU A 254 -1.74 -20.40 1.92
N ALA A 255 -2.41 -19.26 1.81
CA ALA A 255 -3.82 -19.06 2.09
C ALA A 255 -4.37 -18.01 1.14
N GLU A 256 -5.67 -17.72 1.21
CA GLU A 256 -6.26 -16.65 0.43
C GLU A 256 -5.58 -15.31 0.78
N GLY A 257 -5.13 -14.58 -0.24
CA GLY A 257 -4.40 -13.33 -0.06
C GLY A 257 -2.95 -13.45 0.43
N SER A 258 -2.49 -14.65 0.80
CA SER A 258 -1.13 -14.91 1.34
C SER A 258 -0.35 -15.82 0.41
N GLU A 259 0.84 -15.40 0.00
CA GLU A 259 1.71 -16.19 -0.88
C GLU A 259 3.20 -15.96 -0.57
N ARG A 260 4.02 -16.94 -0.88
CA ARG A 260 5.46 -16.79 -0.95
C ARG A 260 5.82 -16.30 -2.35
N ARG A 261 6.53 -15.19 -2.43
CA ARG A 261 6.98 -14.62 -3.72
C ARG A 261 8.46 -14.32 -3.69
N LEU A 262 9.08 -14.57 -4.81
CA LEU A 262 10.42 -14.12 -5.10
C LEU A 262 10.33 -12.77 -5.82
N VAL A 263 10.91 -11.74 -5.26
CA VAL A 263 10.88 -10.37 -5.78
C VAL A 263 12.27 -9.99 -6.25
N ASP A 264 12.36 -9.49 -7.46
CA ASP A 264 13.60 -8.97 -8.05
C ASP A 264 13.56 -7.43 -7.97
N GLY A 265 13.95 -6.94 -6.79
CA GLY A 265 13.92 -5.51 -6.47
C GLY A 265 15.27 -4.82 -6.62
N PRO A 266 15.33 -3.50 -6.38
CA PRO A 266 16.58 -2.73 -6.40
C PRO A 266 17.65 -3.26 -5.43
N ASP A 267 17.20 -3.88 -4.32
CA ASP A 267 18.06 -4.47 -3.28
C ASP A 267 18.50 -5.91 -3.60
N GLY A 268 18.24 -6.38 -4.83
CA GLY A 268 18.50 -7.74 -5.29
C GLY A 268 17.28 -8.66 -5.16
N ARG A 269 17.51 -9.93 -5.51
CA ARG A 269 16.46 -10.95 -5.55
C ARG A 269 16.27 -11.58 -4.17
N ARG A 270 15.07 -11.47 -3.61
CA ARG A 270 14.73 -11.99 -2.27
C ARG A 270 13.34 -12.62 -2.25
N GLU A 271 13.17 -13.61 -1.39
CA GLU A 271 11.89 -14.21 -1.11
C GLU A 271 11.19 -13.46 0.03
N TYR A 272 9.86 -13.31 -0.08
CA TYR A 272 9.00 -12.66 0.92
C TYR A 272 7.73 -13.47 1.14
N LEU A 273 7.22 -13.42 2.37
CA LEU A 273 5.81 -13.64 2.63
C LEU A 273 5.08 -12.39 2.15
N TRP A 274 4.27 -12.53 1.13
CA TRP A 274 3.54 -11.43 0.49
C TRP A 274 2.06 -11.57 0.78
N GLN A 275 1.48 -10.56 1.38
CA GLN A 275 0.06 -10.45 1.60
C GLN A 275 -0.51 -9.21 0.94
N ARG A 276 -1.79 -9.27 0.61
CA ARG A 276 -2.52 -8.17 -0.03
C ARG A 276 -3.93 -8.07 0.52
N LEU A 277 -4.41 -6.82 0.63
CA LEU A 277 -5.76 -6.47 1.01
C LEU A 277 -6.26 -5.35 0.10
N ALA A 278 -7.40 -5.55 -0.55
CA ALA A 278 -8.01 -4.51 -1.37
C ALA A 278 -8.64 -3.41 -0.49
N LEU A 279 -8.49 -2.16 -0.93
CA LEU A 279 -9.16 -0.97 -0.39
C LEU A 279 -10.11 -0.44 -1.49
N PRO A 280 -11.29 -1.04 -1.63
CA PRO A 280 -12.12 -0.85 -2.83
C PRO A 280 -12.67 0.57 -2.95
N GLU A 281 -12.82 1.30 -1.84
CA GLU A 281 -13.33 2.67 -1.86
C GLU A 281 -12.39 3.66 -2.56
N ASP A 282 -11.08 3.37 -2.54
CA ASP A 282 -10.06 4.22 -3.14
C ASP A 282 -9.39 3.60 -4.37
N ASP A 283 -9.87 2.42 -4.81
CA ASP A 283 -9.27 1.61 -5.90
C ASP A 283 -7.80 1.28 -5.64
N TRP A 284 -7.44 1.06 -4.37
CA TRP A 284 -6.08 0.71 -3.96
C TRP A 284 -5.98 -0.73 -3.48
N THR A 285 -4.77 -1.24 -3.54
CA THR A 285 -4.41 -2.51 -2.90
C THR A 285 -3.24 -2.27 -1.96
N LEU A 286 -3.43 -2.65 -0.71
CA LEU A 286 -2.40 -2.64 0.31
C LEU A 286 -1.65 -3.97 0.27
N HIS A 287 -0.32 -3.91 0.31
CA HIS A 287 0.54 -5.08 0.33
C HIS A 287 1.51 -5.00 1.50
N LEU A 288 1.73 -6.12 2.16
CA LEU A 288 2.70 -6.28 3.23
C LEU A 288 3.62 -7.46 2.92
N LEU A 289 4.93 -7.20 2.94
CA LEU A 289 5.95 -8.18 2.63
C LEU A 289 6.86 -8.37 3.85
N HIS A 290 6.94 -9.60 4.34
CA HIS A 290 7.81 -9.97 5.44
C HIS A 290 8.97 -10.85 4.99
N ASP A 291 10.16 -10.63 5.57
CA ASP A 291 11.33 -11.49 5.37
C ASP A 291 11.07 -12.86 6.02
N PRO A 292 11.30 -13.98 5.32
CA PRO A 292 11.09 -15.33 5.82
C PRO A 292 12.13 -15.80 6.85
N GLN A 293 13.15 -15.02 7.18
CA GLN A 293 14.26 -15.47 8.05
C GLN A 293 13.79 -15.99 9.40
N MET A 294 12.73 -15.43 9.98
CA MET A 294 12.18 -15.90 11.25
C MET A 294 11.56 -17.30 11.13
N VAL A 295 10.98 -17.64 9.98
CA VAL A 295 10.46 -18.99 9.73
C VAL A 295 11.61 -20.01 9.69
N VAL A 296 12.71 -19.65 9.02
CA VAL A 296 13.90 -20.51 8.94
C VAL A 296 14.48 -20.78 10.33
N ALA A 297 14.56 -19.79 11.20
CA ALA A 297 15.02 -19.94 12.57
C ALA A 297 14.14 -20.91 13.38
N SER A 298 12.81 -20.78 13.27
CA SER A 298 11.85 -21.69 13.93
C SER A 298 12.03 -23.13 13.46
N VAL A 299 12.11 -23.37 12.15
CA VAL A 299 12.29 -24.71 11.58
C VAL A 299 13.58 -25.36 12.11
N ARG A 300 14.67 -24.60 12.23
CA ARG A 300 15.93 -25.09 12.77
C ARG A 300 15.79 -25.55 14.23
N SER A 301 15.14 -24.77 15.08
CA SER A 301 14.95 -25.10 16.49
C SER A 301 14.10 -26.38 16.67
N TYR A 302 13.02 -26.53 15.90
CA TYR A 302 12.19 -27.74 15.94
C TYR A 302 12.94 -29.00 15.46
N ARG A 303 13.79 -28.89 14.43
CA ARG A 303 14.63 -30.02 13.97
C ARG A 303 15.62 -30.45 15.05
N LEU A 304 16.25 -29.51 15.75
CA LEU A 304 17.16 -29.79 16.84
C LEU A 304 16.43 -30.44 18.04
N ALA A 305 15.25 -29.93 18.39
CA ALA A 305 14.42 -30.53 19.45
C ALA A 305 14.00 -31.97 19.10
N ALA A 306 13.56 -32.22 17.87
CA ALA A 306 13.21 -33.55 17.40
C ALA A 306 14.40 -34.52 17.44
N ALA A 307 15.58 -34.05 17.05
CA ALA A 307 16.83 -34.85 17.17
C ALA A 307 17.15 -35.18 18.63
N GLY A 308 17.01 -34.22 19.55
CA GLY A 308 17.22 -34.44 20.99
C GLY A 308 16.26 -35.47 21.57
N VAL A 309 14.96 -35.34 21.29
CA VAL A 309 13.96 -36.32 21.73
C VAL A 309 14.25 -37.72 21.18
N TRP A 310 14.57 -37.81 19.88
CA TRP A 310 14.88 -39.09 19.25
C TRP A 310 16.13 -39.75 19.83
N MET A 311 17.19 -38.98 20.07
CA MET A 311 18.42 -39.51 20.70
C MET A 311 18.17 -40.01 22.12
N THR A 312 17.34 -39.29 22.91
CA THR A 312 16.95 -39.73 24.25
C THR A 312 16.19 -41.06 24.22
N LEU A 313 15.21 -41.17 23.31
CA LEU A 313 14.47 -42.42 23.12
C LEU A 313 15.33 -43.59 22.66
N ALA A 314 16.27 -43.31 21.72
CA ALA A 314 17.21 -44.33 21.23
C ALA A 314 18.17 -44.80 22.34
N PHE A 315 18.64 -43.88 23.17
CA PHE A 315 19.48 -44.21 24.33
C PHE A 315 18.74 -45.07 25.36
N LEU A 316 17.47 -44.72 25.64
CA LEU A 316 16.62 -45.47 26.55
C LEU A 316 16.37 -46.90 26.03
N LEU A 317 16.08 -47.05 24.75
CA LEU A 317 15.85 -48.34 24.09
C LEU A 317 17.11 -49.21 24.13
N LEU A 318 18.31 -48.62 23.90
CA LEU A 318 19.58 -49.32 24.00
C LEU A 318 19.95 -49.69 25.42
N TYR A 319 19.52 -48.94 26.43
CA TYR A 319 19.73 -49.22 27.85
C TYR A 319 18.82 -50.39 28.35
N LEU A 320 17.61 -50.49 27.80
CA LEU A 320 16.65 -51.54 28.18
C LEU A 320 16.81 -52.86 27.42
N ALA A 321 17.62 -52.90 26.33
CA ALA A 321 17.90 -54.04 25.49
C ALA A 321 19.17 -54.80 25.92
#